data_b70fb9462385fbeee26449fe4afb3c8d
#
_entry.id   b70fb9462385fbeee26449fe4afb3c8d
#
_cell.length_a   1.000
_cell.length_b   1.000
_cell.length_c   1.000
_cell.angle_alpha   90.00
_cell.angle_beta   90.00
_cell.angle_gamma   90.00
#
_symmetry.space_group_name_H-M   'P 1'
#
loop_
_entity.id
_entity.type
_entity.pdbx_description
1 polymer ?
#
loop_
_entity_poly.entity_id
_entity_poly.type
_entity_poly.pdbx_seq_one_letter_code
_entity_poly.pdbx_strand_id
1 'polypeptide(L)'
;QKLQDAISYQFIEDKFLTRALTHKSYDKTNNNEQLEFLGDRILGLIISEKLFNETENTNEGLLDKKFSKLVNKLTCAEIAKQISLGDYILLGSTEKASEGNKKTSILADTCEAILGAIYLDAGFLKTKEIILKLWHKQFTLLEENPIDSKSFLQEWTLKTAKDLPQYKVISKEGPDHNPVFKVEIKYKKFLSVIAKGASIKEAEMNAATKFIKKNKIEY
;
A
#
# COMPACT_ATOMS: atom_id res chain seq x y z
N GLN A 1 -16.98 -12.08 -17.07
CA GLN A 1 -17.49 -10.72 -17.31
C GLN A 1 -17.36 -9.84 -16.05
N LYS A 2 -17.95 -10.18 -14.88
CA LYS A 2 -17.91 -9.35 -13.65
C LYS A 2 -16.52 -8.94 -13.19
N LEU A 3 -15.54 -9.85 -13.24
CA LEU A 3 -14.15 -9.53 -12.87
C LEU A 3 -13.54 -8.51 -13.84
N GLN A 4 -13.72 -8.70 -15.14
CA GLN A 4 -13.22 -7.81 -16.17
C GLN A 4 -13.83 -6.41 -16.06
N ASP A 5 -15.12 -6.32 -15.69
CA ASP A 5 -15.80 -5.05 -15.41
C ASP A 5 -15.21 -4.37 -14.16
N ALA A 6 -14.92 -5.12 -13.09
CA ALA A 6 -14.28 -4.61 -11.87
C ALA A 6 -12.86 -4.08 -12.12
N ILE A 7 -12.09 -4.75 -12.98
CA ILE A 7 -10.76 -4.31 -13.43
C ILE A 7 -10.86 -3.13 -14.42
N SER A 8 -12.04 -2.94 -15.06
CA SER A 8 -12.26 -1.99 -16.17
C SER A 8 -11.42 -2.33 -17.41
N TYR A 9 -11.25 -3.62 -17.67
CA TYR A 9 -10.53 -4.14 -18.83
C TYR A 9 -11.14 -5.45 -19.32
N GLN A 10 -11.36 -5.53 -20.65
CA GLN A 10 -11.80 -6.74 -21.34
C GLN A 10 -10.61 -7.35 -22.05
N PHE A 11 -10.24 -8.57 -21.71
CA PHE A 11 -9.13 -9.26 -22.35
C PHE A 11 -9.45 -9.57 -23.82
N ILE A 12 -8.47 -9.32 -24.68
CA ILE A 12 -8.51 -9.65 -26.10
C ILE A 12 -8.30 -11.15 -26.25
N GLU A 13 -7.34 -11.70 -25.47
CA GLU A 13 -7.05 -13.14 -25.45
C GLU A 13 -7.34 -13.73 -24.06
N ASP A 14 -8.42 -14.49 -23.92
CA ASP A 14 -8.85 -15.14 -22.67
C ASP A 14 -7.78 -16.03 -22.03
N LYS A 15 -6.81 -16.50 -22.82
CA LYS A 15 -5.71 -17.33 -22.30
C LYS A 15 -4.89 -16.61 -21.23
N PHE A 16 -4.66 -15.28 -21.35
CA PHE A 16 -3.90 -14.51 -20.36
C PHE A 16 -4.66 -14.39 -19.04
N LEU A 17 -5.96 -14.10 -19.10
CA LEU A 17 -6.81 -14.07 -17.92
C LEU A 17 -6.86 -15.43 -17.23
N THR A 18 -7.13 -16.49 -17.99
CA THR A 18 -7.22 -17.86 -17.45
C THR A 18 -5.93 -18.26 -16.75
N ARG A 19 -4.78 -17.98 -17.38
CA ARG A 19 -3.47 -18.29 -16.80
C ARG A 19 -3.20 -17.48 -15.54
N ALA A 20 -3.52 -16.19 -15.51
CA ALA A 20 -3.35 -15.34 -14.34
C ALA A 20 -4.19 -15.81 -13.14
N LEU A 21 -5.35 -16.38 -13.39
CA LEU A 21 -6.25 -16.93 -12.36
C LEU A 21 -5.88 -18.35 -11.93
N THR A 22 -4.96 -19.02 -12.62
CA THR A 22 -4.58 -20.42 -12.35
C THR A 22 -3.43 -20.47 -11.34
N HIS A 23 -3.73 -20.90 -10.10
CA HIS A 23 -2.70 -21.11 -9.08
C HIS A 23 -1.95 -22.43 -9.33
N LYS A 24 -0.67 -22.50 -8.94
CA LYS A 24 0.18 -23.69 -9.10
C LYS A 24 -0.37 -24.96 -8.44
N SER A 25 -1.24 -24.86 -7.45
CA SER A 25 -1.92 -26.02 -6.86
C SER A 25 -2.96 -26.64 -7.78
N TYR A 26 -3.48 -25.89 -8.75
CA TYR A 26 -4.42 -26.33 -9.76
C TYR A 26 -3.70 -26.89 -10.98
N ASP A 27 -2.73 -26.17 -11.52
CA ASP A 27 -1.87 -26.60 -12.63
C ASP A 27 -0.41 -26.26 -12.32
N LYS A 28 0.46 -27.28 -12.26
CA LYS A 28 1.88 -27.12 -11.93
C LYS A 28 2.71 -26.52 -13.06
N THR A 29 2.23 -26.57 -14.28
CA THR A 29 2.98 -26.19 -15.49
C THR A 29 2.46 -24.90 -16.12
N ASN A 30 1.15 -24.75 -16.24
CA ASN A 30 0.52 -23.59 -16.85
C ASN A 30 -0.22 -22.77 -15.78
N ASN A 31 0.53 -22.03 -14.98
CA ASN A 31 0.03 -21.27 -13.85
C ASN A 31 0.46 -19.81 -13.89
N ASN A 32 0.13 -19.08 -12.83
CA ASN A 32 0.30 -17.63 -12.73
C ASN A 32 1.70 -17.16 -12.33
N GLU A 33 2.65 -18.02 -11.91
CA GLU A 33 3.93 -17.61 -11.34
C GLU A 33 4.77 -16.71 -12.27
N GLN A 34 4.82 -17.01 -13.59
CA GLN A 34 5.54 -16.16 -14.55
C GLN A 34 4.86 -14.80 -14.78
N LEU A 35 3.53 -14.77 -14.74
CA LEU A 35 2.76 -13.53 -14.87
C LEU A 35 2.87 -12.67 -13.60
N GLU A 36 2.89 -13.30 -12.42
CA GLU A 36 3.20 -12.67 -11.13
C GLU A 36 4.56 -11.96 -11.19
N PHE A 37 5.61 -12.70 -11.59
CA PHE A 37 6.95 -12.13 -11.74
C PHE A 37 6.96 -10.90 -12.65
N LEU A 38 6.30 -10.96 -13.80
CA LEU A 38 6.22 -9.84 -14.74
C LEU A 38 5.39 -8.68 -14.16
N GLY A 39 4.26 -8.98 -13.57
CA GLY A 39 3.33 -7.99 -13.01
C GLY A 39 3.92 -7.20 -11.86
N ASP A 40 4.66 -7.84 -10.96
CA ASP A 40 5.40 -7.17 -9.88
C ASP A 40 6.38 -6.12 -10.43
N ARG A 41 7.15 -6.44 -11.49
CA ARG A 41 8.09 -5.49 -12.11
C ARG A 41 7.38 -4.32 -12.78
N ILE A 42 6.26 -4.58 -13.43
CA ILE A 42 5.45 -3.54 -14.10
C ILE A 42 4.79 -2.64 -13.07
N LEU A 43 4.21 -3.22 -12.01
CA LEU A 43 3.66 -2.47 -10.88
C LEU A 43 4.72 -1.56 -10.28
N GLY A 44 5.89 -2.11 -9.98
CA GLY A 44 7.01 -1.35 -9.43
C GLY A 44 7.43 -0.18 -10.31
N LEU A 45 7.55 -0.38 -11.62
CA LEU A 45 7.90 0.68 -12.55
C LEU A 45 6.86 1.81 -12.58
N ILE A 46 5.57 1.45 -12.69
CA ILE A 46 4.47 2.43 -12.79
C ILE A 46 4.31 3.23 -11.50
N ILE A 47 4.40 2.56 -10.34
CA ILE A 47 4.32 3.23 -9.03
C ILE A 47 5.53 4.16 -8.82
N SER A 48 6.74 3.71 -9.21
CA SER A 48 7.95 4.54 -9.13
C SER A 48 7.84 5.79 -9.98
N GLU A 49 7.39 5.66 -11.24
CA GLU A 49 7.18 6.79 -12.14
C GLU A 49 6.14 7.78 -11.58
N LYS A 50 5.03 7.27 -11.04
CA LYS A 50 3.99 8.10 -10.43
C LYS A 50 4.55 8.88 -9.22
N LEU A 51 5.26 8.22 -8.32
CA LEU A 51 5.86 8.85 -7.15
C LEU A 51 6.92 9.89 -7.55
N PHE A 52 7.75 9.59 -8.53
CA PHE A 52 8.76 10.51 -9.05
C PHE A 52 8.15 11.81 -9.58
N ASN A 53 7.06 11.69 -10.36
CA ASN A 53 6.41 12.86 -10.99
C ASN A 53 5.61 13.72 -10.01
N GLU A 54 5.17 13.19 -8.87
CA GLU A 54 4.29 13.90 -7.92
C GLU A 54 5.03 14.45 -6.69
N THR A 55 6.29 14.10 -6.52
CA THR A 55 7.05 14.50 -5.33
C THR A 55 8.29 15.32 -5.71
N GLU A 56 8.09 16.62 -5.94
CA GLU A 56 9.20 17.55 -6.07
C GLU A 56 10.00 17.62 -4.76
N ASN A 57 11.34 17.59 -4.86
CA ASN A 57 12.28 17.74 -3.74
C ASN A 57 12.17 16.67 -2.62
N THR A 58 11.63 15.50 -2.91
CA THR A 58 11.57 14.38 -1.96
C THR A 58 12.87 13.58 -2.00
N ASN A 59 13.43 13.24 -0.83
CA ASN A 59 14.62 12.39 -0.78
C ASN A 59 14.28 10.92 -1.13
N GLU A 60 15.30 10.19 -1.63
CA GLU A 60 15.21 8.78 -2.04
C GLU A 60 14.59 7.90 -0.95
N GLY A 61 15.04 8.05 0.30
CA GLY A 61 14.55 7.21 1.41
C GLY A 61 13.05 7.37 1.69
N LEU A 62 12.46 8.55 1.43
CA LEU A 62 11.02 8.74 1.56
C LEU A 62 10.27 8.16 0.34
N LEU A 63 10.86 8.28 -0.86
CA LEU A 63 10.32 7.62 -2.06
C LEU A 63 10.27 6.10 -1.88
N ASP A 64 11.35 5.48 -1.37
CA ASP A 64 11.39 4.04 -1.08
C ASP A 64 10.35 3.60 -0.07
N LYS A 65 10.14 4.37 0.99
CA LYS A 65 9.10 4.08 1.98
C LYS A 65 7.70 4.16 1.38
N LYS A 66 7.42 5.19 0.56
CA LYS A 66 6.15 5.33 -0.16
C LYS A 66 5.95 4.18 -1.14
N PHE A 67 6.95 3.88 -1.93
CA PHE A 67 6.98 2.78 -2.87
C PHE A 67 6.68 1.45 -2.18
N SER A 68 7.46 1.09 -1.16
CA SER A 68 7.29 -0.17 -0.42
C SER A 68 5.88 -0.32 0.16
N LYS A 69 5.25 0.78 0.59
CA LYS A 69 3.87 0.73 1.10
C LYS A 69 2.85 0.48 0.01
N LEU A 70 3.10 0.95 -1.21
CA LEU A 70 2.17 0.81 -2.33
C LEU A 70 2.27 -0.53 -3.05
N VAL A 71 3.46 -1.16 -3.07
CA VAL A 71 3.70 -2.40 -3.84
C VAL A 71 3.81 -3.66 -2.97
N ASN A 72 3.63 -3.57 -1.65
CA ASN A 72 3.76 -4.75 -0.80
C ASN A 72 2.56 -5.72 -0.95
N LYS A 73 2.77 -6.96 -0.50
CA LYS A 73 1.76 -8.03 -0.56
C LYS A 73 0.43 -7.69 0.13
N LEU A 74 0.44 -6.89 1.20
CA LEU A 74 -0.79 -6.49 1.87
C LEU A 74 -1.62 -5.57 0.97
N THR A 75 -0.98 -4.58 0.36
CA THR A 75 -1.64 -3.66 -0.57
C THR A 75 -2.17 -4.38 -1.80
N CYS A 76 -1.36 -5.26 -2.44
CA CYS A 76 -1.82 -6.07 -3.57
C CYS A 76 -3.02 -6.95 -3.20
N ALA A 77 -3.00 -7.57 -2.00
CA ALA A 77 -4.13 -8.36 -1.51
C ALA A 77 -5.39 -7.52 -1.20
N GLU A 78 -5.23 -6.27 -0.73
CA GLU A 78 -6.35 -5.34 -0.54
C GLU A 78 -6.99 -4.97 -1.88
N ILE A 79 -6.19 -4.68 -2.91
CA ILE A 79 -6.69 -4.45 -4.27
C ILE A 79 -7.43 -5.70 -4.79
N ALA A 80 -6.85 -6.91 -4.61
CA ALA A 80 -7.49 -8.16 -4.98
C ALA A 80 -8.87 -8.32 -4.32
N LYS A 81 -8.99 -7.99 -3.03
CA LYS A 81 -10.27 -8.03 -2.30
C LYS A 81 -11.26 -7.00 -2.83
N GLN A 82 -10.84 -5.79 -3.17
CA GLN A 82 -11.72 -4.74 -3.71
C GLN A 82 -12.41 -5.18 -5.00
N ILE A 83 -11.72 -5.95 -5.86
CA ILE A 83 -12.27 -6.47 -7.12
C ILE A 83 -12.82 -7.89 -6.98
N SER A 84 -12.95 -8.43 -5.75
CA SER A 84 -13.41 -9.80 -5.46
C SER A 84 -12.63 -10.88 -6.22
N LEU A 85 -11.31 -10.67 -6.42
CA LEU A 85 -10.46 -11.53 -7.23
C LEU A 85 -10.44 -12.98 -6.73
N GLY A 86 -10.51 -13.18 -5.40
CA GLY A 86 -10.52 -14.50 -4.77
C GLY A 86 -11.61 -15.46 -5.27
N ASP A 87 -12.74 -14.92 -5.73
CA ASP A 87 -13.87 -15.72 -6.22
C ASP A 87 -13.59 -16.39 -7.58
N TYR A 88 -12.54 -15.94 -8.27
CA TYR A 88 -12.21 -16.40 -9.62
C TYR A 88 -10.94 -17.25 -9.69
N ILE A 89 -10.17 -17.36 -8.58
CA ILE A 89 -8.91 -18.10 -8.55
C ILE A 89 -9.16 -19.60 -8.67
N LEU A 90 -8.50 -20.23 -9.61
CA LEU A 90 -8.51 -21.69 -9.80
C LEU A 90 -7.49 -22.33 -8.85
N LEU A 91 -8.00 -23.06 -7.86
CA LEU A 91 -7.22 -23.70 -6.80
C LEU A 91 -7.38 -25.22 -6.86
N GLY A 92 -6.30 -25.94 -6.57
CA GLY A 92 -6.37 -27.40 -6.32
C GLY A 92 -7.20 -27.70 -5.06
N SER A 93 -7.68 -28.93 -4.95
CA SER A 93 -8.61 -29.33 -3.90
C SER A 93 -8.14 -29.05 -2.48
N THR A 94 -6.88 -29.33 -2.17
CA THR A 94 -6.30 -29.08 -0.85
C THR A 94 -6.25 -27.58 -0.51
N GLU A 95 -5.80 -26.75 -1.46
CA GLU A 95 -5.72 -25.30 -1.27
C GLU A 95 -7.11 -24.68 -1.15
N LYS A 96 -8.07 -25.19 -1.95
CA LYS A 96 -9.48 -24.78 -1.87
C LYS A 96 -10.11 -25.13 -0.51
N ALA A 97 -9.83 -26.32 0.02
CA ALA A 97 -10.32 -26.78 1.33
C ALA A 97 -9.76 -25.93 2.50
N SER A 98 -8.55 -25.35 2.35
CA SER A 98 -7.94 -24.46 3.32
C SER A 98 -8.25 -22.98 3.08
N GLU A 99 -9.32 -22.67 2.36
CA GLU A 99 -9.73 -21.29 1.99
C GLU A 99 -8.61 -20.48 1.33
N GLY A 100 -7.82 -21.10 0.47
CA GLY A 100 -6.68 -20.48 -0.21
C GLY A 100 -7.04 -19.18 -0.95
N ASN A 101 -8.26 -19.08 -1.46
CA ASN A 101 -8.78 -17.89 -2.12
C ASN A 101 -8.92 -16.66 -1.19
N LYS A 102 -8.77 -16.82 0.12
CA LYS A 102 -8.76 -15.73 1.11
C LYS A 102 -7.36 -15.43 1.65
N LYS A 103 -6.36 -16.27 1.35
CA LYS A 103 -4.98 -16.09 1.82
C LYS A 103 -4.34 -14.86 1.16
N THR A 104 -3.75 -14.01 2.00
CA THR A 104 -3.09 -12.76 1.56
C THR A 104 -2.04 -13.00 0.47
N SER A 105 -1.21 -14.03 0.60
CA SER A 105 -0.19 -14.35 -0.40
C SER A 105 -0.82 -14.69 -1.76
N ILE A 106 -1.80 -15.60 -1.80
CA ILE A 106 -2.44 -16.03 -3.04
C ILE A 106 -3.18 -14.87 -3.72
N LEU A 107 -3.85 -14.03 -2.93
CA LEU A 107 -4.52 -12.84 -3.45
C LEU A 107 -3.53 -11.83 -4.04
N ALA A 108 -2.41 -11.59 -3.37
CA ALA A 108 -1.38 -10.67 -3.84
C ALA A 108 -0.72 -11.19 -5.13
N ASP A 109 -0.24 -12.43 -5.10
CA ASP A 109 0.43 -13.06 -6.23
C ASP A 109 -0.50 -13.11 -7.48
N THR A 110 -1.81 -13.38 -7.27
CA THR A 110 -2.80 -13.35 -8.37
C THR A 110 -3.09 -11.92 -8.85
N CYS A 111 -3.09 -10.92 -7.96
CA CYS A 111 -3.23 -9.51 -8.34
C CYS A 111 -2.10 -9.10 -9.28
N GLU A 112 -0.86 -9.38 -8.90
CA GLU A 112 0.31 -9.12 -9.74
C GLU A 112 0.24 -9.88 -11.06
N ALA A 113 -0.19 -11.16 -11.04
CA ALA A 113 -0.36 -11.95 -12.26
C ALA A 113 -1.40 -11.34 -13.23
N ILE A 114 -2.50 -10.79 -12.73
CA ILE A 114 -3.49 -10.06 -13.55
C ILE A 114 -2.83 -8.84 -14.22
N LEU A 115 -2.01 -8.08 -13.49
CA LEU A 115 -1.30 -6.93 -14.08
C LEU A 115 -0.33 -7.37 -15.18
N GLY A 116 0.41 -8.47 -14.95
CA GLY A 116 1.26 -9.07 -15.98
C GLY A 116 0.49 -9.55 -17.21
N ALA A 117 -0.70 -10.14 -16.99
CA ALA A 117 -1.59 -10.58 -18.05
C ALA A 117 -2.11 -9.40 -18.89
N ILE A 118 -2.57 -8.32 -18.26
CA ILE A 118 -3.03 -7.10 -18.94
C ILE A 118 -1.89 -6.51 -19.78
N TYR A 119 -0.67 -6.50 -19.24
CA TYR A 119 0.48 -5.98 -19.96
C TYR A 119 0.78 -6.77 -21.25
N LEU A 120 0.70 -8.11 -21.21
CA LEU A 120 0.90 -8.92 -22.39
C LEU A 120 -0.22 -8.77 -23.43
N ASP A 121 -1.43 -8.50 -22.97
CA ASP A 121 -2.62 -8.40 -23.81
C ASP A 121 -2.79 -6.99 -24.42
N ALA A 122 -2.49 -5.92 -23.68
CA ALA A 122 -2.79 -4.53 -24.06
C ALA A 122 -1.59 -3.57 -24.02
N GLY A 123 -0.43 -4.01 -23.58
CA GLY A 123 0.78 -3.20 -23.49
C GLY A 123 0.81 -2.21 -22.32
N PHE A 124 1.92 -1.45 -22.25
CA PHE A 124 2.27 -0.62 -21.09
C PHE A 124 1.26 0.47 -20.76
N LEU A 125 0.81 1.24 -21.75
CA LEU A 125 -0.04 2.41 -21.49
C LEU A 125 -1.39 2.02 -20.88
N LYS A 126 -2.00 0.95 -21.38
CA LYS A 126 -3.27 0.46 -20.84
C LYS A 126 -3.10 -0.12 -19.44
N THR A 127 -2.03 -0.85 -19.20
CA THR A 127 -1.71 -1.39 -17.86
C THR A 127 -1.48 -0.26 -16.87
N LYS A 128 -0.79 0.81 -17.26
CA LYS A 128 -0.56 2.00 -16.43
C LYS A 128 -1.89 2.66 -16.03
N GLU A 129 -2.79 2.88 -16.97
CA GLU A 129 -4.14 3.42 -16.71
C GLU A 129 -4.87 2.60 -15.65
N ILE A 130 -4.87 1.28 -15.80
CA ILE A 130 -5.57 0.36 -14.90
C ILE A 130 -4.94 0.34 -13.51
N ILE A 131 -3.61 0.26 -13.41
CA ILE A 131 -2.90 0.30 -12.12
C ILE A 131 -3.22 1.60 -11.38
N LEU A 132 -3.09 2.75 -12.02
CA LEU A 132 -3.36 4.04 -11.39
C LEU A 132 -4.81 4.16 -10.92
N LYS A 133 -5.77 3.59 -11.66
CA LYS A 133 -7.17 3.53 -11.25
C LYS A 133 -7.38 2.64 -10.03
N LEU A 134 -6.85 1.41 -10.03
CA LEU A 134 -7.01 0.45 -8.94
C LEU A 134 -6.32 0.94 -7.65
N TRP A 135 -5.16 1.57 -7.76
CA TRP A 135 -4.37 2.09 -6.63
C TRP A 135 -4.79 3.49 -6.16
N HIS A 136 -5.78 4.13 -6.80
CA HIS A 136 -6.19 5.51 -6.47
C HIS A 136 -6.45 5.71 -4.97
N LYS A 137 -7.20 4.81 -4.34
CA LYS A 137 -7.48 4.87 -2.89
C LYS A 137 -6.19 4.76 -2.05
N GLN A 138 -5.25 3.94 -2.47
CA GLN A 138 -3.99 3.74 -1.75
C GLN A 138 -3.10 5.00 -1.81
N PHE A 139 -3.08 5.70 -2.94
CA PHE A 139 -2.43 7.00 -3.06
C PHE A 139 -3.07 8.04 -2.13
N THR A 140 -4.40 8.15 -2.13
CA THR A 140 -5.12 9.06 -1.22
C THR A 140 -4.81 8.78 0.25
N LEU A 141 -4.82 7.51 0.66
CA LEU A 141 -4.46 7.11 2.02
C LEU A 141 -3.00 7.45 2.38
N LEU A 142 -2.11 7.40 1.39
CA LEU A 142 -0.70 7.77 1.56
C LEU A 142 -0.53 9.28 1.80
N GLU A 143 -1.30 10.10 1.11
CA GLU A 143 -1.33 11.56 1.27
C GLU A 143 -1.95 11.99 2.62
N GLU A 144 -3.06 11.33 3.00
CA GLU A 144 -3.74 11.61 4.26
C GLU A 144 -2.92 11.19 5.48
N ASN A 145 -2.11 10.13 5.35
CA ASN A 145 -1.25 9.58 6.40
C ASN A 145 0.21 9.56 5.94
N PRO A 146 0.89 10.71 5.94
CA PRO A 146 2.26 10.81 5.47
C PRO A 146 3.17 9.80 6.19
N ILE A 147 3.94 9.07 5.39
CA ILE A 147 4.92 8.14 5.92
C ILE A 147 6.03 8.95 6.59
N ASP A 148 6.33 8.57 7.84
CA ASP A 148 7.45 9.14 8.60
C ASP A 148 7.32 10.64 8.98
N SER A 149 6.08 11.07 9.30
CA SER A 149 5.84 12.41 9.86
C SER A 149 6.74 12.74 11.05
N LYS A 150 7.17 11.73 11.83
CA LYS A 150 8.08 11.92 12.97
C LYS A 150 9.48 12.31 12.50
N SER A 151 10.05 11.58 11.53
CA SER A 151 11.36 11.90 10.96
C SER A 151 11.34 13.23 10.23
N PHE A 152 10.33 13.49 9.41
CA PHE A 152 10.17 14.79 8.75
C PHE A 152 10.14 15.94 9.77
N LEU A 153 9.34 15.82 10.83
CA LEU A 153 9.25 16.88 11.84
C LEU A 153 10.56 17.08 12.59
N GLN A 154 11.31 16.00 12.87
CA GLN A 154 12.64 16.08 13.47
C GLN A 154 13.62 16.80 12.56
N GLU A 155 13.69 16.46 11.27
CA GLU A 155 14.54 17.14 10.30
C GLU A 155 14.17 18.61 10.15
N TRP A 156 12.87 18.91 10.02
CA TRP A 156 12.37 20.29 9.92
C TRP A 156 12.74 21.12 11.15
N THR A 157 12.55 20.58 12.36
CA THR A 157 12.88 21.28 13.60
C THR A 157 14.36 21.49 13.79
N LEU A 158 15.21 20.53 13.40
CA LEU A 158 16.67 20.66 13.40
C LEU A 158 17.15 21.72 12.41
N LYS A 159 16.59 21.77 11.20
CA LYS A 159 16.92 22.80 10.21
C LYS A 159 16.48 24.19 10.66
N THR A 160 15.29 24.31 11.27
CA THR A 160 14.69 25.60 11.62
C THR A 160 15.30 26.20 12.89
N ALA A 161 15.64 25.38 13.89
CA ALA A 161 16.03 25.92 15.20
C ALA A 161 16.99 25.03 15.99
N LYS A 162 17.63 24.04 15.36
CA LYS A 162 18.62 23.10 15.97
C LYS A 162 18.13 22.43 17.27
N ASP A 163 16.83 22.18 17.38
CA ASP A 163 16.17 21.59 18.56
C ASP A 163 15.17 20.53 18.12
N LEU A 164 14.85 19.58 18.98
CA LEU A 164 13.94 18.47 18.67
C LEU A 164 12.56 18.65 19.33
N PRO A 165 11.48 18.15 18.69
CA PRO A 165 10.16 18.14 19.32
C PRO A 165 10.15 17.14 20.47
N GLN A 166 9.45 17.49 21.54
CA GLN A 166 9.32 16.66 22.75
C GLN A 166 8.04 15.83 22.66
N TYR A 167 8.17 14.51 22.83
CA TYR A 167 7.07 13.58 22.91
C TYR A 167 6.91 13.09 24.34
N LYS A 168 5.69 13.15 24.88
CA LYS A 168 5.36 12.67 26.23
C LYS A 168 4.19 11.71 26.18
N VAL A 169 4.37 10.50 26.69
CA VAL A 169 3.25 9.57 26.90
C VAL A 169 2.41 10.12 28.08
N ILE A 170 1.13 10.39 27.80
CA ILE A 170 0.19 10.95 28.79
C ILE A 170 -0.53 9.82 29.54
N SER A 171 -1.02 8.81 28.80
CA SER A 171 -1.74 7.67 29.36
C SER A 171 -1.60 6.42 28.51
N LYS A 172 -1.73 5.26 29.17
CA LYS A 172 -2.04 3.96 28.57
C LYS A 172 -3.42 3.57 29.04
N GLU A 173 -4.34 3.31 28.14
CA GLU A 173 -5.74 2.93 28.41
C GLU A 173 -6.06 1.62 27.67
N GLY A 174 -7.11 0.91 28.10
CA GLY A 174 -7.55 -0.35 27.49
C GLY A 174 -6.88 -1.59 28.06
N PRO A 175 -7.37 -2.78 27.66
CA PRO A 175 -6.82 -4.06 28.13
C PRO A 175 -5.44 -4.32 27.51
N ASP A 176 -4.63 -5.17 28.17
CA ASP A 176 -3.25 -5.44 27.72
C ASP A 176 -3.13 -6.03 26.30
N HIS A 177 -4.15 -6.71 25.82
CA HIS A 177 -4.20 -7.26 24.46
C HIS A 177 -4.67 -6.25 23.40
N ASN A 178 -5.16 -5.07 23.83
CA ASN A 178 -5.55 -3.98 22.94
C ASN A 178 -5.33 -2.60 23.61
N PRO A 179 -4.06 -2.24 23.90
CA PRO A 179 -3.73 -1.01 24.59
C PRO A 179 -3.93 0.20 23.68
N VAL A 180 -4.32 1.34 24.25
CA VAL A 180 -4.38 2.63 23.57
C VAL A 180 -3.45 3.59 24.31
N PHE A 181 -2.40 4.02 23.64
CA PHE A 181 -1.46 5.01 24.14
C PHE A 181 -1.87 6.41 23.69
N LYS A 182 -1.80 7.38 24.61
CA LYS A 182 -1.94 8.80 24.28
C LYS A 182 -0.59 9.49 24.40
N VAL A 183 -0.16 10.15 23.34
CA VAL A 183 1.10 10.89 23.28
C VAL A 183 0.82 12.35 22.97
N GLU A 184 1.40 13.24 23.77
CA GLU A 184 1.46 14.67 23.51
C GLU A 184 2.78 15.03 22.83
N ILE A 185 2.72 15.90 21.81
CA ILE A 185 3.88 16.53 21.20
C ILE A 185 3.88 18.03 21.49
N LYS A 186 5.06 18.53 21.88
CA LYS A 186 5.32 19.95 22.10
C LYS A 186 6.59 20.38 21.37
N TYR A 187 6.53 21.57 20.76
CA TYR A 187 7.70 22.20 20.17
C TYR A 187 7.59 23.73 20.26
N LYS A 188 8.46 24.33 21.05
CA LYS A 188 8.54 25.79 21.25
C LYS A 188 7.16 26.44 21.41
N LYS A 189 6.88 27.48 20.61
CA LYS A 189 5.62 28.24 20.64
C LYS A 189 4.50 27.64 19.78
N PHE A 190 4.76 26.51 19.11
CA PHE A 190 3.74 25.86 18.29
C PHE A 190 2.65 25.23 19.15
N LEU A 191 1.43 25.10 18.57
CA LEU A 191 0.30 24.50 19.26
C LEU A 191 0.54 23.03 19.54
N SER A 192 0.54 22.62 20.79
CA SER A 192 0.66 21.21 21.17
C SER A 192 -0.50 20.37 20.66
N VAL A 193 -0.24 19.09 20.45
CA VAL A 193 -1.20 18.12 19.93
C VAL A 193 -1.12 16.81 20.72
N ILE A 194 -2.27 16.19 20.92
CA ILE A 194 -2.39 14.85 21.50
C ILE A 194 -2.94 13.91 20.43
N ALA A 195 -2.31 12.73 20.30
CA ALA A 195 -2.79 11.65 19.45
C ALA A 195 -2.79 10.31 20.18
N LYS A 196 -3.53 9.36 19.61
CA LYS A 196 -3.65 7.98 20.11
C LYS A 196 -3.04 7.01 19.11
N GLY A 197 -2.62 5.84 19.61
CA GLY A 197 -2.17 4.70 18.80
C GLY A 197 -2.17 3.42 19.62
N ALA A 198 -2.17 2.27 18.95
CA ALA A 198 -2.10 0.95 19.58
C ALA A 198 -0.69 0.64 20.16
N SER A 199 0.32 1.45 19.78
CA SER A 199 1.65 1.43 20.36
C SER A 199 2.15 2.85 20.58
N ILE A 200 3.19 3.01 21.42
CA ILE A 200 3.84 4.32 21.65
C ILE A 200 4.35 4.88 20.31
N LYS A 201 5.01 4.04 19.49
CA LYS A 201 5.53 4.43 18.17
C LYS A 201 4.44 4.95 17.24
N GLU A 202 3.29 4.28 17.20
CA GLU A 202 2.15 4.70 16.40
C GLU A 202 1.53 6.01 16.94
N ALA A 203 1.36 6.12 18.25
CA ALA A 203 0.84 7.33 18.89
C ALA A 203 1.75 8.56 18.65
N GLU A 204 3.07 8.38 18.69
CA GLU A 204 4.07 9.42 18.35
C GLU A 204 3.98 9.83 16.87
N MET A 205 3.84 8.87 15.94
CA MET A 205 3.70 9.15 14.52
C MET A 205 2.40 9.92 14.23
N ASN A 206 1.30 9.47 14.82
CA ASN A 206 0.00 10.14 14.73
C ASN A 206 0.03 11.55 15.34
N ALA A 207 0.78 11.75 16.43
CA ALA A 207 0.98 13.06 17.05
C ALA A 207 1.77 14.00 16.12
N ALA A 208 2.86 13.51 15.50
CA ALA A 208 3.64 14.28 14.53
C ALA A 208 2.79 14.68 13.32
N THR A 209 2.04 13.76 12.73
CA THR A 209 1.13 14.04 11.60
C THR A 209 0.12 15.13 11.94
N LYS A 210 -0.55 15.01 13.09
CA LYS A 210 -1.51 16.03 13.56
C LYS A 210 -0.84 17.37 13.85
N PHE A 211 0.38 17.35 14.39
CA PHE A 211 1.13 18.56 14.71
C PHE A 211 1.50 19.34 13.45
N ILE A 212 2.00 18.64 12.42
CA ILE A 212 2.34 19.22 11.12
C ILE A 212 1.10 19.89 10.51
N LYS A 213 -0.02 19.14 10.42
CA LYS A 213 -1.30 19.65 9.87
C LYS A 213 -1.81 20.88 10.67
N LYS A 214 -1.86 20.78 12.00
CA LYS A 214 -2.39 21.84 12.88
C LYS A 214 -1.57 23.13 12.82
N ASN A 215 -0.27 23.01 12.69
CA ASN A 215 0.65 24.14 12.66
C ASN A 215 1.02 24.59 11.23
N LYS A 216 0.37 24.01 10.19
CA LYS A 216 0.58 24.33 8.76
C LYS A 216 2.06 24.28 8.36
N ILE A 217 2.75 23.23 8.81
CA ILE A 217 4.15 22.97 8.44
C ILE A 217 4.13 22.27 7.08
N GLU A 218 4.78 22.83 6.10
CA GLU A 218 4.89 22.27 4.75
C GLU A 218 6.00 21.21 4.69
N TYR A 219 5.75 20.13 3.92
CA TYR A 219 6.65 19.00 3.71
C TYR A 219 7.83 19.39 2.80
#